data_1bcf80936de8ed02fb9c0ac45ccf790e
#
_entry.id   1bcf80936de8ed02fb9c0ac45ccf790e
#
_cell.length_a   1.000
_cell.length_b   1.000
_cell.length_c   1.000
_cell.angle_alpha   90.00
_cell.angle_beta   90.00
_cell.angle_gamma   90.00
#
_symmetry.space_group_name_H-M   'P 1'
#
loop_
_entity.id
_entity.type
_entity.pdbx_description
1 polymer ?
#
loop_
_entity_poly.entity_id
_entity_poly.type
_entity_poly.pdbx_seq_one_letter_code
_entity_poly.pdbx_strand_id
1 'polypeptide(L)'
;MTISPPKEAGCAVGAGDAQRNVWLLIAAQSLGGAAPPIIISLGGIVGQTLASTPTLATLPVSLYQLGLALSTIPAAILMRRLGRRSAYVLGAMLGCIAGLIATFGVLQGNFVTFCLGTAMAGFYGACVQSYRFAATD
;
A
#
# COMPACT_ATOMS: atom_id res chain seq x y z
N MET A 1 -29.90 -39.27 24.89
CA MET A 1 -28.63 -38.48 24.73
C MET A 1 -28.88 -37.48 23.61
N THR A 2 -29.46 -36.33 23.94
CA THR A 2 -29.96 -35.30 23.04
C THR A 2 -28.80 -34.30 22.82
N ILE A 3 -28.22 -34.32 21.62
CA ILE A 3 -27.19 -33.36 21.18
C ILE A 3 -27.93 -32.06 20.85
N SER A 4 -27.80 -31.07 21.72
CA SER A 4 -28.26 -29.70 21.45
C SER A 4 -27.39 -29.11 20.35
N PRO A 5 -27.96 -28.47 19.30
CA PRO A 5 -27.17 -27.77 18.30
C PRO A 5 -26.49 -26.58 18.96
N PRO A 6 -25.26 -26.21 18.53
CA PRO A 6 -24.60 -25.04 19.04
C PRO A 6 -25.44 -23.81 18.72
N LYS A 7 -25.70 -22.99 19.74
CA LYS A 7 -26.27 -21.65 19.60
C LYS A 7 -25.37 -20.84 18.66
N GLU A 8 -25.81 -20.70 17.44
CA GLU A 8 -25.37 -19.62 16.59
C GLU A 8 -25.79 -18.31 17.25
N ALA A 9 -24.93 -17.78 18.09
CA ALA A 9 -25.06 -16.42 18.60
C ALA A 9 -24.85 -15.51 17.36
N GLY A 10 -25.98 -15.27 16.69
CA GLY A 10 -26.05 -14.38 15.55
C GLY A 10 -25.59 -12.99 15.95
N CYS A 11 -24.41 -12.64 15.50
CA CYS A 11 -24.10 -11.26 15.24
C CYS A 11 -24.84 -10.91 13.95
N ALA A 12 -26.08 -10.49 14.07
CA ALA A 12 -26.81 -9.83 13.00
C ALA A 12 -26.21 -8.43 12.82
N VAL A 13 -24.98 -8.38 12.33
CA VAL A 13 -24.49 -7.22 11.62
C VAL A 13 -25.37 -7.13 10.38
N GLY A 14 -26.19 -6.07 10.29
CA GLY A 14 -27.20 -5.95 9.25
C GLY A 14 -26.55 -6.21 7.89
N ALA A 15 -27.20 -7.02 7.07
CA ALA A 15 -26.69 -7.39 5.74
C ALA A 15 -26.28 -6.17 4.89
N GLY A 16 -26.90 -5.01 5.14
CA GLY A 16 -26.54 -3.73 4.52
C GLY A 16 -25.18 -3.19 4.96
N ASP A 17 -24.81 -3.34 6.23
CA ASP A 17 -23.52 -2.86 6.73
C ASP A 17 -22.37 -3.77 6.28
N ALA A 18 -22.58 -5.06 6.23
CA ALA A 18 -21.62 -6.02 5.70
C ALA A 18 -21.37 -5.76 4.21
N GLN A 19 -22.42 -5.54 3.44
CA GLN A 19 -22.32 -5.26 2.00
C GLN A 19 -21.63 -3.93 1.73
N ARG A 20 -21.92 -2.89 2.50
CA ARG A 20 -21.23 -1.60 2.41
C ARG A 20 -19.73 -1.72 2.74
N ASN A 21 -19.38 -2.48 3.77
CA ASN A 21 -17.99 -2.71 4.14
C ASN A 21 -17.24 -3.48 3.06
N VAL A 22 -17.85 -4.46 2.42
CA VAL A 22 -17.26 -5.20 1.28
C VAL A 22 -17.02 -4.26 0.10
N TRP A 23 -17.98 -3.40 -0.25
CA TRP A 23 -17.81 -2.42 -1.34
C TRP A 23 -16.70 -1.41 -1.04
N LEU A 24 -16.60 -0.92 0.19
CA LEU A 24 -15.52 -0.02 0.62
C LEU A 24 -14.15 -0.71 0.54
N LEU A 25 -14.07 -1.98 0.94
CA LEU A 25 -12.83 -2.76 0.83
C LEU A 25 -12.43 -3.00 -0.63
N ILE A 26 -13.39 -3.32 -1.50
CA ILE A 26 -13.14 -3.50 -2.94
C ILE A 26 -12.64 -2.19 -3.56
N ALA A 27 -13.29 -1.06 -3.26
CA ALA A 27 -12.88 0.25 -3.75
C ALA A 27 -11.48 0.64 -3.27
N ALA A 28 -11.18 0.44 -1.98
CA ALA A 28 -9.87 0.69 -1.40
C ALA A 28 -8.78 -0.21 -2.02
N GLN A 29 -9.11 -1.48 -2.27
CA GLN A 29 -8.19 -2.42 -2.91
C GLN A 29 -7.94 -2.09 -4.38
N SER A 30 -8.96 -1.65 -5.11
CA SER A 30 -8.82 -1.24 -6.51
C SER A 30 -7.94 0.00 -6.65
N LEU A 31 -8.15 1.01 -5.80
CA LEU A 31 -7.35 2.23 -5.76
C LEU A 31 -5.90 1.94 -5.32
N GLY A 32 -5.73 1.14 -4.25
CA GLY A 32 -4.40 0.78 -3.76
C GLY A 32 -3.63 -0.12 -4.73
N GLY A 33 -4.34 -1.02 -5.42
CA GLY A 33 -3.75 -1.92 -6.43
C GLY A 33 -3.31 -1.23 -7.71
N ALA A 34 -3.84 -0.05 -8.03
CA ALA A 34 -3.43 0.73 -9.18
C ALA A 34 -2.10 1.48 -8.97
N ALA A 35 -1.70 1.74 -7.73
CA ALA A 35 -0.49 2.49 -7.43
C ALA A 35 0.81 1.82 -7.94
N PRO A 36 1.07 0.52 -7.75
CA PRO A 36 2.27 -0.14 -8.27
C PRO A 36 2.48 0.01 -9.79
N PRO A 37 1.51 -0.32 -10.66
CA PRO A 37 1.71 -0.17 -12.09
C PRO A 37 1.90 1.28 -12.52
N ILE A 38 1.26 2.24 -11.86
CA ILE A 38 1.45 3.67 -12.12
C ILE A 38 2.88 4.09 -11.75
N ILE A 39 3.38 3.69 -10.58
CA ILE A 39 4.73 4.01 -10.13
C ILE A 39 5.78 3.39 -11.05
N ILE A 40 5.56 2.15 -11.51
CA ILE A 40 6.49 1.48 -12.43
C ILE A 40 6.51 2.19 -13.79
N SER A 41 5.34 2.50 -14.35
CA SER A 41 5.24 3.14 -15.67
C SER A 41 5.78 4.57 -15.65
N LEU A 42 5.29 5.41 -14.74
CA LEU A 42 5.71 6.81 -14.62
C LEU A 42 7.13 6.92 -14.06
N GLY A 43 7.51 6.05 -13.12
CA GLY A 43 8.85 6.02 -12.56
C GLY A 43 9.92 5.74 -13.60
N GLY A 44 9.64 4.88 -14.57
CA GLY A 44 10.52 4.63 -15.71
C GLY A 44 10.66 5.85 -16.63
N ILE A 45 9.53 6.50 -16.98
CA ILE A 45 9.53 7.69 -17.87
C ILE A 45 10.20 8.89 -17.19
N VAL A 46 9.78 9.19 -15.94
CA VAL A 46 10.35 10.30 -15.15
C VAL A 46 11.84 10.02 -14.83
N GLY A 47 12.17 8.77 -14.54
CA GLY A 47 13.56 8.36 -14.36
C GLY A 47 14.42 8.66 -15.60
N GLN A 48 13.92 8.40 -16.80
CA GLN A 48 14.63 8.71 -18.05
C GLN A 48 14.79 10.21 -18.28
N THR A 49 13.81 11.03 -17.91
CA THR A 49 13.85 12.48 -18.10
C THR A 49 14.72 13.20 -17.07
N LEU A 50 14.78 12.69 -15.84
CA LEU A 50 15.54 13.30 -14.74
C LEU A 50 16.95 12.71 -14.59
N ALA A 51 17.19 11.48 -15.05
CA ALA A 51 18.48 10.82 -14.91
C ALA A 51 19.49 11.33 -15.97
N SER A 52 20.68 11.62 -15.51
CA SER A 52 21.79 12.01 -16.40
C SER A 52 22.32 10.86 -17.24
N THR A 53 22.03 9.61 -16.86
CA THR A 53 22.49 8.39 -17.56
C THR A 53 21.35 7.37 -17.65
N PRO A 54 21.24 6.63 -18.78
CA PRO A 54 20.18 5.63 -18.98
C PRO A 54 20.13 4.54 -17.91
N THR A 55 21.25 4.21 -17.31
CA THR A 55 21.37 3.22 -16.22
C THR A 55 20.67 3.65 -14.94
N LEU A 56 20.57 4.95 -14.69
CA LEU A 56 19.89 5.48 -13.49
C LEU A 56 18.37 5.58 -13.68
N ALA A 57 17.86 5.45 -14.89
CA ALA A 57 16.42 5.54 -15.17
C ALA A 57 15.58 4.48 -14.46
N THR A 58 16.16 3.30 -14.20
CA THR A 58 15.47 2.19 -13.51
C THR A 58 15.59 2.27 -11.98
N LEU A 59 16.41 3.19 -11.47
CA LEU A 59 16.71 3.30 -10.04
C LEU A 59 15.47 3.61 -9.18
N PRO A 60 14.54 4.50 -9.58
CA PRO A 60 13.31 4.75 -8.84
C PRO A 60 12.43 3.50 -8.68
N VAL A 61 12.33 2.70 -9.74
CA VAL A 61 11.54 1.45 -9.73
C VAL A 61 12.20 0.41 -8.82
N SER A 62 13.51 0.28 -8.88
CA SER A 62 14.28 -0.63 -8.01
C SER A 62 14.16 -0.23 -6.54
N LEU A 63 14.21 1.07 -6.24
CA LEU A 63 14.04 1.60 -4.88
C LEU A 63 12.62 1.37 -4.35
N TYR A 64 11.61 1.50 -5.20
CA TYR A 64 10.24 1.15 -4.85
C TYR A 64 10.13 -0.34 -4.46
N GLN A 65 10.68 -1.24 -5.26
CA GLN A 65 10.67 -2.68 -4.99
C GLN A 65 11.47 -3.04 -3.73
N LEU A 66 12.62 -2.41 -3.54
CA LEU A 66 13.42 -2.57 -2.34
C LEU A 66 12.68 -2.07 -1.09
N GLY A 67 12.06 -0.89 -1.18
CA GLY A 67 11.23 -0.32 -0.13
C GLY A 67 10.07 -1.25 0.24
N LEU A 68 9.42 -1.84 -0.76
CA LEU A 68 8.34 -2.80 -0.57
C LEU A 68 8.84 -4.07 0.15
N ALA A 69 9.96 -4.63 -0.27
CA ALA A 69 10.55 -5.83 0.33
C ALA A 69 10.98 -5.58 1.78
N LEU A 70 11.73 -4.52 2.05
CA LEU A 70 12.20 -4.16 3.39
C LEU A 70 11.05 -3.82 4.35
N SER A 71 9.97 -3.25 3.83
CA SER A 71 8.84 -2.81 4.63
C SER A 71 7.87 -3.93 5.00
N THR A 72 7.98 -5.10 4.38
CA THR A 72 7.09 -6.25 4.65
C THR A 72 7.19 -6.71 6.11
N ILE A 73 8.39 -6.77 6.66
CA ILE A 73 8.63 -7.18 8.06
C ILE A 73 8.07 -6.13 9.05
N PRO A 74 8.46 -4.82 8.97
CA PRO A 74 7.95 -3.84 9.91
C PRO A 74 6.45 -3.61 9.75
N ALA A 75 5.88 -3.72 8.56
CA ALA A 75 4.44 -3.64 8.34
C ALA A 75 3.69 -4.77 9.06
N ALA A 76 4.20 -6.00 9.00
CA ALA A 76 3.62 -7.13 9.73
C ALA A 76 3.69 -6.94 11.26
N ILE A 77 4.80 -6.43 11.78
CA ILE A 77 4.96 -6.13 13.21
C ILE A 77 4.00 -5.00 13.64
N LEU A 78 3.88 -3.97 12.82
CA LEU A 78 3.00 -2.83 13.06
C LEU A 78 1.53 -3.28 13.15
N MET A 79 1.10 -4.16 12.25
CA MET A 79 -0.25 -4.74 12.26
C MET A 79 -0.52 -5.58 13.52
N ARG A 80 0.47 -6.30 14.00
CA ARG A 80 0.35 -7.10 15.23
C ARG A 80 0.27 -6.23 16.49
N ARG A 81 0.96 -5.09 16.53
CA ARG A 81 1.04 -4.23 17.73
C ARG A 81 -0.07 -3.17 17.80
N LEU A 82 -0.39 -2.50 16.70
CA LEU A 82 -1.36 -1.40 16.67
C LEU A 82 -2.76 -1.84 16.21
N GLY A 83 -2.90 -3.08 15.74
CA GLY A 83 -4.13 -3.55 15.14
C GLY A 83 -4.25 -3.17 13.66
N ARG A 84 -5.05 -3.92 12.93
CA ARG A 84 -5.23 -3.80 11.47
C ARG A 84 -5.67 -2.39 11.05
N ARG A 85 -6.66 -1.82 11.74
CA ARG A 85 -7.24 -0.52 11.38
C ARG A 85 -6.23 0.62 11.48
N SER A 86 -5.46 0.67 12.57
CA SER A 86 -4.46 1.73 12.77
C SER A 86 -3.29 1.62 11.80
N ALA A 87 -2.85 0.40 11.49
CA ALA A 87 -1.78 0.16 10.52
C ALA A 87 -2.17 0.63 9.11
N TYR A 88 -3.43 0.50 8.74
CA TYR A 88 -3.93 0.95 7.45
C TYR A 88 -3.99 2.47 7.33
N VAL A 89 -4.46 3.14 8.37
CA VAL A 89 -4.49 4.62 8.40
C VAL A 89 -3.06 5.18 8.33
N LEU A 90 -2.13 4.60 9.09
CA LEU A 90 -0.72 4.99 9.03
C LEU A 90 -0.10 4.73 7.66
N GLY A 91 -0.37 3.59 7.05
CA GLY A 91 0.07 3.26 5.69
C GLY A 91 -0.45 4.29 4.68
N ALA A 92 -1.74 4.64 4.74
CA ALA A 92 -2.34 5.63 3.86
C ALA A 92 -1.71 7.03 4.04
N MET A 93 -1.48 7.46 5.29
CA MET A 93 -0.81 8.73 5.56
C MET A 93 0.62 8.76 5.01
N LEU A 94 1.38 7.68 5.21
CA LEU A 94 2.72 7.54 4.64
C LEU A 94 2.69 7.54 3.11
N GLY A 95 1.70 6.90 2.50
CA GLY A 95 1.49 6.92 1.05
C GLY A 95 1.22 8.33 0.52
N CYS A 96 0.39 9.12 1.21
CA CYS A 96 0.14 10.52 0.86
C CYS A 96 1.42 11.36 0.94
N ILE A 97 2.19 11.23 2.02
CA ILE A 97 3.45 11.95 2.20
C ILE A 97 4.45 11.54 1.12
N ALA A 98 4.59 10.25 0.85
CA ALA A 98 5.46 9.73 -0.20
C ALA A 98 5.10 10.29 -1.58
N GLY A 99 3.80 10.33 -1.90
CA GLY A 99 3.29 10.92 -3.13
C GLY A 99 3.60 12.41 -3.26
N LEU A 100 3.44 13.17 -2.18
CA LEU A 100 3.79 14.60 -2.15
C LEU A 100 5.30 14.82 -2.36
N ILE A 101 6.15 14.05 -1.69
CA ILE A 101 7.61 14.13 -1.85
C ILE A 101 8.01 13.78 -3.28
N ALA A 102 7.45 12.72 -3.85
CA ALA A 102 7.72 12.33 -5.23
C ALA A 102 7.30 13.43 -6.21
N THR A 103 6.11 14.01 -6.03
CA THR A 103 5.61 15.14 -6.86
C THR A 103 6.53 16.34 -6.75
N PHE A 104 6.95 16.70 -5.54
CA PHE A 104 7.89 17.81 -5.31
C PHE A 104 9.23 17.55 -6.00
N GLY A 105 9.74 16.30 -5.96
CA GLY A 105 10.95 15.89 -6.65
C GLY A 105 10.87 16.09 -8.16
N VAL A 106 9.73 15.75 -8.76
CA VAL A 106 9.47 15.94 -10.19
C VAL A 106 9.39 17.42 -10.54
N LEU A 107 8.67 18.23 -9.75
CA LEU A 107 8.51 19.66 -9.98
C LEU A 107 9.84 20.44 -9.89
N GLN A 108 10.71 20.04 -8.98
CA GLN A 108 12.04 20.65 -8.81
C GLN A 108 13.11 20.07 -9.76
N GLY A 109 12.78 19.04 -10.53
CA GLY A 109 13.74 18.33 -11.35
C GLY A 109 14.83 17.60 -10.53
N ASN A 110 14.54 17.32 -9.25
CA ASN A 110 15.51 16.70 -8.34
C ASN A 110 15.30 15.18 -8.28
N PHE A 111 16.19 14.45 -8.95
CA PHE A 111 16.16 13.00 -9.03
C PHE A 111 16.22 12.31 -7.67
N VAL A 112 17.02 12.82 -6.73
CA VAL A 112 17.18 12.23 -5.39
C VAL A 112 15.89 12.32 -4.59
N THR A 113 15.22 13.46 -4.62
CA THR A 113 13.92 13.67 -3.92
C THR A 113 12.84 12.75 -4.49
N PHE A 114 12.83 12.56 -5.81
CA PHE A 114 11.92 11.62 -6.47
C PHE A 114 12.19 10.17 -6.03
N CYS A 115 13.46 9.75 -5.99
CA CYS A 115 13.85 8.43 -5.51
C CYS A 115 13.47 8.17 -4.05
N LEU A 116 13.61 9.16 -3.17
CA LEU A 116 13.16 9.07 -1.78
C LEU A 116 11.64 8.89 -1.68
N GLY A 117 10.89 9.66 -2.45
CA GLY A 117 9.43 9.52 -2.52
C GLY A 117 9.00 8.13 -2.98
N THR A 118 9.64 7.59 -4.01
CA THR A 118 9.31 6.22 -4.51
C THR A 118 9.70 5.13 -3.52
N ALA A 119 10.82 5.27 -2.80
CA ALA A 119 11.21 4.32 -1.74
C ALA A 119 10.18 4.32 -0.58
N MET A 120 9.72 5.50 -0.16
CA MET A 120 8.66 5.62 0.86
C MET A 120 7.31 5.08 0.36
N ALA A 121 6.99 5.25 -0.92
CA ALA A 121 5.80 4.67 -1.53
C ALA A 121 5.84 3.13 -1.51
N GLY A 122 7.03 2.52 -1.55
CA GLY A 122 7.22 1.09 -1.35
C GLY A 122 6.72 0.61 0.01
N PHE A 123 6.89 1.39 1.07
CA PHE A 123 6.35 1.07 2.40
C PHE A 123 4.81 1.01 2.39
N TYR A 124 4.18 1.99 1.77
CA TYR A 124 2.73 1.97 1.57
C TYR A 124 2.29 0.73 0.77
N GLY A 125 3.02 0.39 -0.30
CA GLY A 125 2.76 -0.81 -1.11
C GLY A 125 2.78 -2.11 -0.29
N ALA A 126 3.71 -2.25 0.66
CA ALA A 126 3.78 -3.39 1.57
C ALA A 126 2.54 -3.49 2.47
N CYS A 127 2.07 -2.35 2.99
CA CYS A 127 0.81 -2.30 3.76
C CYS A 127 -0.38 -2.74 2.91
N VAL A 128 -0.50 -2.26 1.67
CA VAL A 128 -1.59 -2.61 0.74
C VAL A 128 -1.57 -4.10 0.39
N GLN A 129 -0.41 -4.69 0.13
CA GLN A 129 -0.32 -6.13 -0.17
C GLN A 129 -0.75 -7.01 1.00
N SER A 130 -0.57 -6.56 2.23
CA SER A 130 -0.98 -7.29 3.43
C SER A 130 -2.51 -7.46 3.53
N TYR A 131 -3.31 -6.63 2.85
CA TYR A 131 -4.78 -6.81 2.77
C TYR A 131 -5.17 -8.14 2.11
N ARG A 132 -4.40 -8.59 1.12
CA ARG A 132 -4.69 -9.82 0.38
C ARG A 132 -4.58 -11.06 1.28
N PHE A 133 -3.63 -11.05 2.21
CA PHE A 133 -3.45 -12.13 3.17
C PHE A 133 -4.47 -12.08 4.30
N ALA A 134 -5.00 -10.90 4.60
CA ALA A 134 -6.00 -10.72 5.64
C ALA A 134 -7.42 -11.15 5.22
N ALA A 135 -7.66 -11.31 3.93
CA ALA A 135 -8.96 -11.73 3.40
C ALA A 135 -9.12 -13.25 3.33
N THR A 136 -8.05 -14.02 3.59
CA THR A 136 -8.04 -15.50 3.51
C THR A 136 -8.15 -16.19 4.87
N ASP A 137 -8.09 -15.47 5.98
CA ASP A 137 -8.37 -15.94 7.35
C ASP A 137 -9.80 -15.62 7.76
#